data_08fa4fcb8ed3a169c6f23af60fdc2b85
#
_entry.id   08fa4fcb8ed3a169c6f23af60fdc2b85
#
_cell.length_a   1.000
_cell.length_b   1.000
_cell.length_c   1.000
_cell.angle_alpha   90.00
_cell.angle_beta   90.00
_cell.angle_gamma   90.00
#
_symmetry.space_group_name_H-M   'P 1'
#
loop_
_entity.id
_entity.type
_entity.pdbx_description
1 polymer ?
#
loop_
_entity_poly.entity_id
_entity_poly.type
_entity_poly.pdbx_seq_one_letter_code
_entity_poly.pdbx_strand_id
1 'polypeptide(L)'
;GNNLIKVTAAVDRAPDNQTDIKPAKDAKQKKLEEYSTQILKFHKLPGRIIDEIMQPIANGKFDSEKSAIEHSLAKNFTFAPLNFKQSRPLMLFGMPGIGKTLAISKMMTEATFHDKPVSVITTDIKRAGGVEQLSAFTRILKIDLKIARNPEQLKKYIDESQGKITLIDTAGVNPLNSKEIQSLIELISVADIDPVMVMSSGGDVEEAVDMARAFRPVLPKKLIITKADSARRFGSIITAARIMGLSFTNFSGNPNVARSLEPISAKSFTTLLMRPFE
;
A
#
# COMPACT_ATOMS: atom_id res chain seq x y z
N GLY A 1 -45.23 -74.45 38.34
CA GLY A 1 -44.57 -73.81 37.22
C GLY A 1 -44.85 -72.31 37.20
N ASN A 2 -43.85 -71.55 37.60
CA ASN A 2 -43.93 -70.08 37.55
C ASN A 2 -43.52 -69.58 36.17
N ASN A 3 -44.45 -68.99 35.44
CA ASN A 3 -44.16 -68.23 34.23
C ASN A 3 -43.80 -66.77 34.60
N LEU A 4 -42.52 -66.44 34.45
CA LEU A 4 -42.04 -65.07 34.54
C LEU A 4 -42.12 -64.44 33.14
N ILE A 5 -43.00 -63.44 32.97
CA ILE A 5 -43.10 -62.64 31.78
C ILE A 5 -42.02 -61.55 31.90
N LYS A 6 -40.99 -61.57 31.03
CA LYS A 6 -40.02 -60.50 30.83
C LYS A 6 -40.63 -59.44 29.98
N VAL A 7 -40.88 -58.25 30.56
CA VAL A 7 -41.25 -57.01 29.76
C VAL A 7 -39.97 -56.29 29.45
N THR A 8 -39.60 -56.28 28.17
CA THR A 8 -38.47 -55.45 27.66
C THR A 8 -39.06 -54.12 27.18
N ALA A 9 -38.80 -53.04 27.95
CA ALA A 9 -39.14 -51.70 27.50
C ALA A 9 -38.05 -51.23 26.53
N ALA A 10 -38.44 -51.01 25.27
CA ALA A 10 -37.62 -50.30 24.30
C ALA A 10 -37.72 -48.81 24.63
N VAL A 11 -36.58 -48.21 25.00
CA VAL A 11 -36.47 -46.77 25.10
C VAL A 11 -36.12 -46.25 23.71
N ASP A 12 -37.10 -45.67 23.04
CA ASP A 12 -36.87 -44.87 21.83
C ASP A 12 -35.98 -43.67 22.20
N ARG A 13 -34.71 -43.70 21.76
CA ARG A 13 -33.86 -42.51 21.73
C ARG A 13 -34.34 -41.64 20.60
N ALA A 14 -34.90 -40.46 20.94
CA ALA A 14 -35.12 -39.39 20.00
C ALA A 14 -33.79 -39.01 19.33
N PRO A 15 -33.80 -38.70 18.02
CA PRO A 15 -32.58 -38.25 17.36
C PRO A 15 -32.12 -36.92 17.97
N ASP A 16 -30.88 -36.90 18.44
CA ASP A 16 -30.19 -35.68 18.87
C ASP A 16 -30.07 -34.76 17.65
N ASN A 17 -31.08 -33.92 17.42
CA ASN A 17 -31.01 -32.76 16.52
C ASN A 17 -30.20 -31.69 17.25
N GLN A 18 -28.88 -31.83 17.30
CA GLN A 18 -27.98 -30.71 17.48
C GLN A 18 -28.00 -29.90 16.17
N THR A 19 -29.07 -29.13 16.00
CA THR A 19 -29.03 -27.97 15.15
C THR A 19 -28.01 -27.02 15.77
N ASP A 20 -26.86 -26.88 15.15
CA ASP A 20 -25.91 -25.80 15.38
C ASP A 20 -26.65 -24.46 15.18
N ILE A 21 -27.31 -24.00 16.22
CA ILE A 21 -27.91 -22.68 16.28
C ILE A 21 -26.72 -21.71 16.41
N LYS A 22 -26.20 -21.25 15.29
CA LYS A 22 -25.33 -20.07 15.29
C LYS A 22 -26.08 -18.99 16.07
N PRO A 23 -25.51 -18.44 17.17
CA PRO A 23 -26.20 -17.42 17.94
C PRO A 23 -26.59 -16.28 17.01
N ALA A 24 -27.86 -15.86 17.09
CA ALA A 24 -28.36 -14.72 16.34
C ALA A 24 -27.43 -13.54 16.61
N LYS A 25 -26.77 -13.03 15.60
CA LYS A 25 -25.90 -11.84 15.74
C LYS A 25 -26.72 -10.72 16.32
N ASP A 26 -26.17 -10.05 17.34
CA ASP A 26 -26.76 -8.84 17.90
C ASP A 26 -27.10 -7.86 16.75
N ALA A 27 -28.26 -7.22 16.80
CA ALA A 27 -28.72 -6.29 15.78
C ALA A 27 -27.71 -5.13 15.54
N LYS A 28 -26.96 -4.75 16.57
CA LYS A 28 -25.86 -3.78 16.48
C LYS A 28 -24.73 -4.30 15.61
N GLN A 29 -24.30 -5.54 15.82
CA GLN A 29 -23.23 -6.18 15.03
C GLN A 29 -23.62 -6.30 13.55
N LYS A 30 -24.86 -6.67 13.27
CA LYS A 30 -25.37 -6.78 11.90
C LYS A 30 -25.34 -5.42 11.17
N LYS A 31 -25.81 -4.34 11.83
CA LYS A 31 -25.73 -2.98 11.26
C LYS A 31 -24.28 -2.56 10.98
N LEU A 32 -23.36 -2.85 11.90
CA LEU A 32 -21.94 -2.55 11.75
C LEU A 32 -21.36 -3.26 10.52
N GLU A 33 -21.66 -4.54 10.31
CA GLU A 33 -21.22 -5.32 9.15
C GLU A 33 -21.81 -4.76 7.84
N GLU A 34 -23.10 -4.44 7.83
CA GLU A 34 -23.77 -3.85 6.67
C GLU A 34 -23.13 -2.53 6.26
N TYR A 35 -22.89 -1.64 7.23
CA TYR A 35 -22.28 -0.34 6.96
C TYR A 35 -20.81 -0.47 6.54
N SER A 36 -20.03 -1.33 7.20
CA SER A 36 -18.66 -1.61 6.78
C SER A 36 -18.60 -2.14 5.33
N THR A 37 -19.52 -3.02 4.97
CA THR A 37 -19.66 -3.52 3.60
C THR A 37 -19.99 -2.39 2.61
N GLN A 38 -20.86 -1.45 2.97
CA GLN A 38 -21.18 -0.30 2.12
C GLN A 38 -19.96 0.60 1.89
N ILE A 39 -19.15 0.85 2.92
CA ILE A 39 -17.89 1.61 2.81
C ILE A 39 -16.95 0.93 1.81
N LEU A 40 -16.72 -0.37 1.94
CA LEU A 40 -15.84 -1.13 1.05
C LEU A 40 -16.35 -1.15 -0.40
N LYS A 41 -17.66 -1.32 -0.60
CA LYS A 41 -18.32 -1.23 -1.92
C LYS A 41 -18.20 0.17 -2.54
N PHE A 42 -18.34 1.24 -1.73
CA PHE A 42 -18.13 2.60 -2.21
C PHE A 42 -16.74 2.78 -2.81
N HIS A 43 -15.72 2.19 -2.20
CA HIS A 43 -14.35 2.21 -2.72
C HIS A 43 -14.13 1.33 -3.95
N LYS A 44 -15.15 0.64 -4.45
CA LYS A 44 -15.07 -0.24 -5.62
C LYS A 44 -14.14 -1.44 -5.44
N LEU A 45 -14.08 -1.96 -4.22
CA LEU A 45 -13.33 -3.20 -3.97
C LEU A 45 -14.05 -4.39 -4.64
N PRO A 46 -13.29 -5.33 -5.26
CA PRO A 46 -13.84 -6.59 -5.73
C PRO A 46 -14.44 -7.41 -4.58
N GLY A 47 -15.50 -8.17 -4.86
CA GLY A 47 -16.23 -8.97 -3.87
C GLY A 47 -15.30 -9.85 -3.01
N ARG A 48 -14.36 -10.56 -3.63
CA ARG A 48 -13.39 -11.39 -2.91
C ARG A 48 -12.56 -10.59 -1.89
N ILE A 49 -12.13 -9.39 -2.23
CA ILE A 49 -11.36 -8.53 -1.31
C ILE A 49 -12.26 -8.02 -0.18
N ILE A 50 -13.52 -7.70 -0.50
CA ILE A 50 -14.52 -7.35 0.52
C ILE A 50 -14.68 -8.51 1.49
N ASP A 51 -14.87 -9.74 1.03
CA ASP A 51 -15.05 -10.91 1.88
C ASP A 51 -13.83 -11.14 2.79
N GLU A 52 -12.62 -11.02 2.25
CA GLU A 52 -11.37 -11.13 3.02
C GLU A 52 -11.30 -10.06 4.14
N ILE A 53 -11.66 -8.81 3.83
CA ILE A 53 -11.66 -7.70 4.81
C ILE A 53 -12.83 -7.87 5.80
N MET A 54 -13.97 -8.38 5.39
CA MET A 54 -15.12 -8.58 6.27
C MET A 54 -14.97 -9.74 7.24
N GLN A 55 -14.13 -10.74 6.93
CA GLN A 55 -13.96 -11.91 7.79
C GLN A 55 -13.52 -11.56 9.24
N PRO A 56 -12.49 -10.73 9.50
CA PRO A 56 -12.15 -10.32 10.86
C PRO A 56 -13.25 -9.48 11.52
N ILE A 57 -14.02 -8.70 10.75
CA ILE A 57 -15.12 -7.89 11.26
C ILE A 57 -16.27 -8.79 11.74
N ALA A 58 -16.61 -9.81 10.95
CA ALA A 58 -17.67 -10.76 11.27
C ALA A 58 -17.38 -11.64 12.50
N ASN A 59 -16.10 -11.87 12.79
CA ASN A 59 -15.65 -12.71 13.89
C ASN A 59 -15.27 -11.91 15.15
N GLY A 60 -15.27 -10.57 15.07
CA GLY A 60 -14.93 -9.68 16.17
C GLY A 60 -16.17 -8.97 16.77
N LYS A 61 -15.94 -8.28 17.88
CA LYS A 61 -16.91 -7.35 18.47
C LYS A 61 -16.27 -5.96 18.49
N PHE A 62 -16.98 -4.97 17.98
CA PHE A 62 -16.45 -3.62 17.82
C PHE A 62 -17.47 -2.59 18.27
N ASP A 63 -16.98 -1.47 18.79
CA ASP A 63 -17.83 -0.37 19.26
C ASP A 63 -18.27 0.53 18.11
N SER A 64 -17.51 0.55 17.01
CA SER A 64 -17.76 1.37 15.82
C SER A 64 -17.25 0.72 14.54
N GLU A 65 -17.79 1.14 13.40
CA GLU A 65 -17.34 0.72 12.06
C GLU A 65 -15.89 1.12 11.82
N LYS A 66 -15.46 2.27 12.34
CA LYS A 66 -14.08 2.75 12.24
C LYS A 66 -13.13 1.77 12.92
N SER A 67 -13.42 1.35 14.16
CA SER A 67 -12.59 0.36 14.88
C SER A 67 -12.60 -1.01 14.21
N ALA A 68 -13.73 -1.42 13.64
CA ALA A 68 -13.84 -2.68 12.90
C ALA A 68 -13.00 -2.70 11.63
N ILE A 69 -13.10 -1.63 10.81
CA ILE A 69 -12.31 -1.49 9.57
C ILE A 69 -10.83 -1.39 9.91
N GLU A 70 -10.44 -0.59 10.92
CA GLU A 70 -9.04 -0.47 11.36
C GLU A 70 -8.45 -1.83 11.76
N HIS A 71 -9.17 -2.58 12.59
CA HIS A 71 -8.76 -3.92 13.00
C HIS A 71 -8.59 -4.85 11.80
N SER A 72 -9.56 -4.83 10.89
CA SER A 72 -9.53 -5.68 9.71
C SER A 72 -8.39 -5.32 8.76
N LEU A 73 -8.14 -4.03 8.53
CA LEU A 73 -7.00 -3.59 7.72
C LEU A 73 -5.67 -4.02 8.32
N ALA A 74 -5.53 -3.92 9.67
CA ALA A 74 -4.33 -4.39 10.38
C ALA A 74 -4.09 -5.90 10.25
N LYS A 75 -5.14 -6.69 10.08
CA LYS A 75 -5.06 -8.14 9.88
C LYS A 75 -4.75 -8.54 8.43
N ASN A 76 -5.26 -7.79 7.46
CA ASN A 76 -5.18 -8.16 6.04
C ASN A 76 -4.01 -7.51 5.29
N PHE A 77 -3.42 -6.44 5.83
CA PHE A 77 -2.36 -5.68 5.16
C PHE A 77 -1.17 -5.43 6.08
N THR A 78 -0.02 -5.27 5.48
CA THR A 78 1.21 -4.87 6.17
C THR A 78 1.42 -3.36 6.03
N PHE A 79 1.75 -2.72 7.14
CA PHE A 79 2.07 -1.30 7.21
C PHE A 79 3.52 -1.14 7.66
N ALA A 80 4.36 -0.58 6.80
CA ALA A 80 5.80 -0.42 7.02
C ALA A 80 6.24 0.99 6.59
N PRO A 81 5.87 2.04 7.33
CA PRO A 81 6.25 3.41 6.99
C PRO A 81 7.76 3.54 6.78
N LEU A 82 8.13 4.28 5.74
CA LEU A 82 9.52 4.61 5.49
C LEU A 82 10.04 5.49 6.64
N ASN A 83 11.25 5.22 7.06
CA ASN A 83 11.94 6.00 8.06
C ASN A 83 13.36 6.33 7.59
N PHE A 84 13.97 7.35 8.17
CA PHE A 84 15.31 7.81 7.80
C PHE A 84 16.46 7.00 8.46
N LYS A 85 16.15 5.83 9.02
CA LYS A 85 17.17 4.90 9.56
C LYS A 85 17.60 3.85 8.52
N GLN A 86 17.05 3.91 7.30
CA GLN A 86 17.36 2.94 6.25
C GLN A 86 18.77 3.18 5.72
N SER A 87 19.55 2.11 5.61
CA SER A 87 20.87 2.13 5.01
C SER A 87 20.85 1.88 3.49
N ARG A 88 19.78 1.25 2.99
CA ARG A 88 19.63 0.93 1.56
C ARG A 88 19.11 2.14 0.78
N PRO A 89 19.66 2.42 -0.41
CA PRO A 89 19.12 3.42 -1.31
C PRO A 89 17.65 3.10 -1.65
N LEU A 90 16.78 4.11 -1.61
CA LEU A 90 15.37 4.00 -1.99
C LEU A 90 15.21 4.46 -3.44
N MET A 91 14.74 3.58 -4.31
CA MET A 91 14.42 3.92 -5.70
C MET A 91 12.92 3.93 -5.90
N LEU A 92 12.36 5.11 -6.22
CA LEU A 92 10.95 5.25 -6.53
C LEU A 92 10.71 4.98 -8.01
N PHE A 93 9.81 4.04 -8.29
CA PHE A 93 9.44 3.69 -9.66
C PHE A 93 7.92 3.55 -9.83
N GLY A 94 7.46 3.52 -11.07
CA GLY A 94 6.06 3.39 -11.46
C GLY A 94 5.74 4.16 -12.73
N MET A 95 4.46 4.23 -13.11
CA MET A 95 4.00 4.83 -14.36
C MET A 95 4.35 6.32 -14.49
N PRO A 96 4.32 6.88 -15.70
CA PRO A 96 4.47 8.33 -15.92
C PRO A 96 3.37 9.12 -15.18
N GLY A 97 3.69 10.32 -14.70
CA GLY A 97 2.72 11.28 -14.15
C GLY A 97 2.10 10.94 -12.79
N ILE A 98 2.52 9.85 -12.12
CA ILE A 98 1.97 9.42 -10.82
C ILE A 98 2.55 10.15 -9.61
N GLY A 99 3.52 11.05 -9.77
CA GLY A 99 4.05 11.87 -8.68
C GLY A 99 5.33 11.36 -8.00
N LYS A 100 6.17 10.52 -8.67
CA LYS A 100 7.45 10.03 -8.14
C LYS A 100 8.39 11.16 -7.72
N THR A 101 8.69 12.08 -8.63
CA THR A 101 9.58 13.23 -8.38
C THR A 101 9.06 14.10 -7.24
N LEU A 102 7.74 14.29 -7.14
CA LEU A 102 7.13 15.02 -6.03
C LEU A 102 7.30 14.26 -4.70
N ALA A 103 7.16 12.93 -4.71
CA ALA A 103 7.38 12.10 -3.53
C ALA A 103 8.85 12.17 -3.08
N ILE A 104 9.82 12.08 -3.99
CA ILE A 104 11.25 12.31 -3.69
C ILE A 104 11.47 13.70 -3.07
N SER A 105 10.87 14.74 -3.66
CA SER A 105 10.99 16.12 -3.16
C SER A 105 10.47 16.25 -1.73
N LYS A 106 9.35 15.61 -1.40
CA LYS A 106 8.81 15.57 -0.03
C LYS A 106 9.71 14.81 0.93
N MET A 107 10.25 13.67 0.52
CA MET A 107 11.15 12.86 1.35
C MET A 107 12.45 13.59 1.65
N MET A 108 13.08 14.25 0.65
CA MET A 108 14.29 15.02 0.89
C MET A 108 14.04 16.23 1.79
N THR A 109 12.88 16.90 1.63
CA THR A 109 12.48 18.01 2.48
C THR A 109 12.33 17.57 3.94
N GLU A 110 11.64 16.47 4.18
CA GLU A 110 11.45 15.89 5.51
C GLU A 110 12.79 15.48 6.15
N ALA A 111 13.66 14.80 5.39
CA ALA A 111 14.98 14.40 5.88
C ALA A 111 15.84 15.63 6.25
N THR A 112 15.77 16.69 5.46
CA THR A 112 16.50 17.95 5.74
C THR A 112 15.96 18.62 7.00
N PHE A 113 14.66 18.64 7.23
CA PHE A 113 14.07 19.18 8.46
C PHE A 113 14.46 18.38 9.73
N HIS A 114 14.86 17.15 9.57
CA HIS A 114 15.37 16.29 10.64
C HIS A 114 16.91 16.25 10.71
N ASP A 115 17.61 17.19 10.06
CA ASP A 115 19.07 17.27 10.02
C ASP A 115 19.75 15.97 9.56
N LYS A 116 19.08 15.22 8.67
CA LYS A 116 19.63 13.99 8.11
C LYS A 116 20.35 14.26 6.79
N PRO A 117 21.59 13.77 6.64
CA PRO A 117 22.31 13.93 5.38
C PRO A 117 21.57 13.14 4.26
N VAL A 118 21.29 13.82 3.15
CA VAL A 118 20.57 13.26 2.01
C VAL A 118 21.44 13.32 0.77
N SER A 119 21.35 12.30 -0.07
CA SER A 119 21.85 12.27 -1.44
C SER A 119 20.67 12.02 -2.37
N VAL A 120 20.54 12.84 -3.40
CA VAL A 120 19.48 12.72 -4.40
C VAL A 120 20.10 12.41 -5.74
N ILE A 121 19.63 11.32 -6.36
CA ILE A 121 20.08 10.86 -7.66
C ILE A 121 18.86 10.79 -8.58
N THR A 122 18.94 11.33 -9.79
CA THR A 122 17.89 11.10 -10.80
C THR A 122 18.44 10.30 -11.96
N THR A 123 17.62 9.37 -12.43
CA THR A 123 17.82 8.66 -13.70
C THR A 123 16.81 9.10 -14.76
N ASP A 124 15.92 10.06 -14.44
CA ASP A 124 14.93 10.61 -15.38
C ASP A 124 15.54 11.69 -16.27
N ILE A 125 16.35 11.26 -17.21
CA ILE A 125 16.99 12.14 -18.22
C ILE A 125 16.18 12.27 -19.50
N LYS A 126 15.07 11.53 -19.63
CA LYS A 126 14.28 11.46 -20.87
C LYS A 126 13.13 12.45 -20.88
N ARG A 127 12.56 12.76 -19.71
CA ARG A 127 11.41 13.66 -19.61
C ARG A 127 11.86 15.10 -19.67
N ALA A 128 11.33 15.85 -20.63
CA ALA A 128 11.57 17.30 -20.70
C ALA A 128 11.14 17.98 -19.39
N GLY A 129 12.04 18.74 -18.77
CA GLY A 129 11.81 19.40 -17.49
C GLY A 129 11.90 18.52 -16.25
N GLY A 130 12.18 17.21 -16.37
CA GLY A 130 12.26 16.29 -15.22
C GLY A 130 13.42 16.61 -14.28
N VAL A 131 14.62 16.76 -14.86
CA VAL A 131 15.83 17.16 -14.12
C VAL A 131 15.69 18.55 -13.55
N GLU A 132 15.19 19.50 -14.35
CA GLU A 132 14.99 20.90 -13.95
C GLU A 132 14.02 21.03 -12.78
N GLN A 133 12.93 20.28 -12.78
CA GLN A 133 11.96 20.26 -11.71
C GLN A 133 12.60 19.79 -10.40
N LEU A 134 13.32 18.66 -10.41
CA LEU A 134 13.98 18.13 -9.22
C LEU A 134 15.13 19.05 -8.77
N SER A 135 15.89 19.60 -9.74
CA SER A 135 16.98 20.57 -9.50
C SER A 135 16.50 21.83 -8.79
N ALA A 136 15.30 22.33 -9.12
CA ALA A 136 14.73 23.47 -8.43
C ALA A 136 14.53 23.20 -6.93
N PHE A 137 14.02 22.03 -6.56
CA PHE A 137 13.83 21.64 -5.16
C PHE A 137 15.15 21.38 -4.43
N THR A 138 16.09 20.66 -5.05
CA THR A 138 17.38 20.36 -4.43
C THR A 138 18.20 21.63 -4.19
N ARG A 139 18.11 22.62 -5.09
CA ARG A 139 18.75 23.93 -4.93
C ARG A 139 18.24 24.71 -3.72
N ILE A 140 16.92 24.72 -3.50
CA ILE A 140 16.30 25.37 -2.33
C ILE A 140 16.82 24.75 -1.03
N LEU A 141 16.96 23.42 -1.01
CA LEU A 141 17.42 22.66 0.16
C LEU A 141 18.95 22.57 0.25
N LYS A 142 19.69 23.15 -0.70
CA LYS A 142 21.18 23.09 -0.80
C LYS A 142 21.68 21.64 -0.85
N ILE A 143 20.94 20.75 -1.52
CA ILE A 143 21.31 19.37 -1.79
C ILE A 143 21.87 19.29 -3.22
N ASP A 144 23.01 18.61 -3.39
CA ASP A 144 23.58 18.37 -4.71
C ASP A 144 22.78 17.27 -5.44
N LEU A 145 22.27 17.60 -6.64
CA LEU A 145 21.55 16.65 -7.48
C LEU A 145 22.53 15.92 -8.40
N LYS A 146 22.63 14.61 -8.23
CA LYS A 146 23.42 13.75 -9.10
C LYS A 146 22.54 13.21 -10.24
N ILE A 147 23.03 13.30 -11.48
CA ILE A 147 22.32 12.86 -12.67
C ILE A 147 23.02 11.61 -13.23
N ALA A 148 22.41 10.45 -13.02
CA ALA A 148 22.93 9.18 -13.52
C ALA A 148 22.33 8.86 -14.90
N ARG A 149 23.19 8.78 -15.92
CA ARG A 149 22.80 8.55 -17.30
C ARG A 149 22.83 7.06 -17.70
N ASN A 150 23.47 6.24 -16.90
CA ASN A 150 23.63 4.81 -17.09
C ASN A 150 23.80 4.07 -15.75
N PRO A 151 23.71 2.74 -15.73
CA PRO A 151 23.87 1.93 -14.52
C PRO A 151 25.20 2.15 -13.78
N GLU A 152 26.32 2.34 -14.50
CA GLU A 152 27.64 2.54 -13.92
C GLU A 152 27.73 3.86 -13.13
N GLN A 153 27.17 4.94 -13.70
CA GLN A 153 27.08 6.23 -12.99
C GLN A 153 26.18 6.15 -11.77
N LEU A 154 25.07 5.42 -11.88
CA LEU A 154 24.18 5.23 -10.73
C LEU A 154 24.91 4.51 -9.60
N LYS A 155 25.62 3.42 -9.91
CA LYS A 155 26.42 2.69 -8.92
C LYS A 155 27.47 3.60 -8.28
N LYS A 156 28.24 4.32 -9.07
CA LYS A 156 29.25 5.26 -8.58
C LYS A 156 28.64 6.27 -7.59
N TYR A 157 27.51 6.87 -7.93
CA TYR A 157 26.86 7.87 -7.08
C TYR A 157 26.26 7.26 -5.80
N ILE A 158 25.81 6.01 -5.83
CA ILE A 158 25.37 5.28 -4.64
C ILE A 158 26.58 5.05 -3.72
N ASP A 159 27.71 4.58 -4.26
CA ASP A 159 28.93 4.32 -3.49
C ASP A 159 29.47 5.60 -2.81
N GLU A 160 29.39 6.73 -3.51
CA GLU A 160 29.75 8.07 -2.97
C GLU A 160 28.74 8.61 -1.91
N SER A 161 27.58 7.99 -1.78
CA SER A 161 26.51 8.43 -0.91
C SER A 161 26.43 7.66 0.40
N GLN A 162 27.46 6.90 0.75
CA GLN A 162 27.49 6.14 2.01
C GLN A 162 27.31 7.06 3.24
N GLY A 163 26.53 6.57 4.20
CA GLY A 163 26.19 7.36 5.40
C GLY A 163 25.09 8.41 5.19
N LYS A 164 24.56 8.52 3.97
CA LYS A 164 23.44 9.43 3.64
C LYS A 164 22.18 8.64 3.31
N ILE A 165 21.02 9.26 3.53
CA ILE A 165 19.76 8.78 2.98
C ILE A 165 19.83 8.98 1.47
N THR A 166 19.89 7.89 0.71
CA THR A 166 20.00 7.95 -0.76
C THR A 166 18.62 7.76 -1.39
N LEU A 167 18.14 8.79 -2.07
CA LEU A 167 16.86 8.82 -2.77
C LEU A 167 17.11 8.83 -4.28
N ILE A 168 16.50 7.89 -4.99
CA ILE A 168 16.68 7.73 -6.44
C ILE A 168 15.34 7.94 -7.13
N ASP A 169 15.27 9.00 -7.96
CA ASP A 169 14.14 9.29 -8.83
C ASP A 169 14.33 8.58 -10.19
N THR A 170 13.26 8.00 -10.73
CA THR A 170 13.31 7.32 -12.01
C THR A 170 12.34 7.94 -13.01
N ALA A 171 12.63 7.79 -14.30
CA ALA A 171 11.66 8.04 -15.36
C ALA A 171 10.36 7.25 -15.12
N GLY A 172 9.26 7.72 -15.66
CA GLY A 172 8.04 6.94 -15.74
C GLY A 172 8.26 5.73 -16.64
N VAL A 173 7.85 4.56 -16.17
CA VAL A 173 7.98 3.28 -16.88
C VAL A 173 6.61 2.83 -17.34
N ASN A 174 6.46 2.52 -18.61
CA ASN A 174 5.31 1.80 -19.10
C ASN A 174 5.47 0.29 -18.78
N PRO A 175 4.69 -0.28 -17.86
CA PRO A 175 4.89 -1.66 -17.44
C PRO A 175 4.56 -2.69 -18.53
N LEU A 176 3.83 -2.30 -19.57
CA LEU A 176 3.54 -3.15 -20.73
C LEU A 176 4.68 -3.14 -21.76
N ASN A 177 5.71 -2.31 -21.57
CA ASN A 177 6.91 -2.28 -22.39
C ASN A 177 8.03 -3.07 -21.72
N SER A 178 8.29 -4.29 -22.21
CA SER A 178 9.30 -5.19 -21.66
C SER A 178 10.71 -4.59 -21.63
N LYS A 179 11.07 -3.74 -22.61
CA LYS A 179 12.38 -3.07 -22.64
C LYS A 179 12.51 -2.04 -21.51
N GLU A 180 11.46 -1.31 -21.20
CA GLU A 180 11.45 -0.35 -20.08
C GLU A 180 11.53 -1.07 -18.73
N ILE A 181 10.82 -2.18 -18.57
CA ILE A 181 10.91 -3.04 -17.38
C ILE A 181 12.32 -3.59 -17.22
N GLN A 182 12.93 -4.09 -18.30
CA GLN A 182 14.31 -4.60 -18.27
C GLN A 182 15.31 -3.51 -17.87
N SER A 183 15.19 -2.31 -18.46
CA SER A 183 16.06 -1.17 -18.09
C SER A 183 15.88 -0.78 -16.61
N LEU A 184 14.67 -0.85 -16.06
CA LEU A 184 14.43 -0.59 -14.64
C LEU A 184 15.10 -1.67 -13.76
N ILE A 185 15.00 -2.94 -14.13
CA ILE A 185 15.65 -4.05 -13.42
C ILE A 185 17.17 -3.89 -13.44
N GLU A 186 17.76 -3.50 -14.57
CA GLU A 186 19.19 -3.21 -14.69
C GLU A 186 19.63 -2.11 -13.72
N LEU A 187 18.87 -1.00 -13.62
CA LEU A 187 19.14 0.06 -12.65
C LEU A 187 19.05 -0.43 -11.19
N ILE A 188 18.05 -1.25 -10.86
CA ILE A 188 17.89 -1.77 -9.50
C ILE A 188 19.02 -2.74 -9.12
N SER A 189 19.54 -3.48 -10.11
CA SER A 189 20.55 -4.54 -9.90
C SER A 189 21.97 -4.01 -9.66
N VAL A 190 22.22 -2.71 -9.82
CA VAL A 190 23.59 -2.15 -9.68
C VAL A 190 24.12 -2.14 -8.25
N ALA A 191 23.20 -2.16 -7.25
CA ALA A 191 23.52 -2.16 -5.84
C ALA A 191 22.37 -2.81 -5.04
N ASP A 192 22.51 -2.91 -3.71
CA ASP A 192 21.41 -3.35 -2.84
C ASP A 192 20.38 -2.23 -2.66
N ILE A 193 19.62 -1.95 -3.71
CA ILE A 193 18.58 -0.94 -3.78
C ILE A 193 17.26 -1.50 -3.23
N ASP A 194 16.49 -0.68 -2.53
CA ASP A 194 15.13 -0.98 -2.10
C ASP A 194 14.13 -0.33 -3.09
N PRO A 195 13.53 -1.11 -4.01
CA PRO A 195 12.59 -0.57 -4.98
C PRO A 195 11.23 -0.33 -4.32
N VAL A 196 10.78 0.92 -4.36
CA VAL A 196 9.51 1.36 -3.80
C VAL A 196 8.55 1.72 -4.94
N MET A 197 7.47 0.96 -5.06
CA MET A 197 6.45 1.22 -6.05
C MET A 197 5.65 2.46 -5.67
N VAL A 198 5.39 3.32 -6.63
CA VAL A 198 4.51 4.48 -6.46
C VAL A 198 3.25 4.27 -7.29
N MET A 199 2.09 4.46 -6.70
CA MET A 199 0.81 4.44 -7.39
C MET A 199 -0.03 5.66 -7.01
N SER A 200 -0.76 6.21 -7.96
CA SER A 200 -1.74 7.26 -7.69
C SER A 200 -3.05 6.66 -7.20
N SER A 201 -3.69 7.33 -6.24
CA SER A 201 -5.04 6.99 -5.79
C SER A 201 -6.06 7.22 -6.91
N GLY A 202 -7.19 6.54 -6.82
CA GLY A 202 -8.27 6.62 -7.81
C GLY A 202 -8.03 5.75 -9.04
N GLY A 203 -8.82 5.98 -10.07
CA GLY A 203 -8.77 5.20 -11.30
C GLY A 203 -9.54 3.89 -11.23
N ASP A 204 -9.53 3.19 -12.35
CA ASP A 204 -10.15 1.87 -12.48
C ASP A 204 -9.38 0.82 -11.69
N VAL A 205 -10.10 -0.12 -11.07
CA VAL A 205 -9.51 -1.15 -10.20
C VAL A 205 -8.80 -2.22 -11.02
N GLU A 206 -9.41 -2.66 -12.12
CA GLU A 206 -8.85 -3.73 -12.94
C GLU A 206 -7.60 -3.26 -13.67
N GLU A 207 -7.64 -2.07 -14.26
CA GLU A 207 -6.49 -1.42 -14.88
C GLU A 207 -5.33 -1.25 -13.89
N ALA A 208 -5.60 -0.76 -12.68
CA ALA A 208 -4.56 -0.57 -11.65
C ALA A 208 -3.91 -1.90 -11.24
N VAL A 209 -4.70 -2.98 -11.18
CA VAL A 209 -4.22 -4.34 -10.87
C VAL A 209 -3.35 -4.88 -12.01
N ASP A 210 -3.77 -4.70 -13.25
CA ASP A 210 -3.01 -5.20 -14.41
C ASP A 210 -1.69 -4.45 -14.55
N MET A 211 -1.70 -3.13 -14.36
CA MET A 211 -0.47 -2.34 -14.33
C MET A 211 0.44 -2.75 -13.17
N ALA A 212 -0.10 -2.98 -11.98
CA ALA A 212 0.68 -3.46 -10.85
C ALA A 212 1.29 -4.84 -11.12
N ARG A 213 0.53 -5.77 -11.69
CA ARG A 213 1.00 -7.11 -12.07
C ARG A 213 2.14 -7.05 -13.10
N ALA A 214 2.05 -6.13 -14.05
CA ALA A 214 3.08 -5.96 -15.06
C ALA A 214 4.44 -5.50 -14.47
N PHE A 215 4.44 -4.88 -13.27
CA PHE A 215 5.65 -4.60 -12.50
C PHE A 215 6.17 -5.77 -11.66
N ARG A 216 5.54 -6.95 -11.67
CA ARG A 216 6.02 -8.12 -10.89
C ARG A 216 7.50 -8.46 -11.09
N PRO A 217 8.07 -8.38 -12.31
CA PRO A 217 9.49 -8.68 -12.50
C PRO A 217 10.45 -7.79 -11.70
N VAL A 218 9.99 -6.61 -11.26
CA VAL A 218 10.76 -5.68 -10.40
C VAL A 218 10.78 -6.15 -8.94
N LEU A 219 9.92 -7.09 -8.55
CA LEU A 219 9.76 -7.65 -7.20
C LEU A 219 9.51 -6.57 -6.13
N PRO A 220 8.57 -5.63 -6.34
CA PRO A 220 8.29 -4.61 -5.35
C PRO A 220 7.73 -5.21 -4.05
N LYS A 221 8.11 -4.63 -2.91
CA LYS A 221 7.59 -5.02 -1.59
C LYS A 221 6.89 -3.86 -0.88
N LYS A 222 7.11 -2.64 -1.34
CA LYS A 222 6.67 -1.39 -0.70
C LYS A 222 5.88 -0.53 -1.65
N LEU A 223 4.88 0.17 -1.13
CA LEU A 223 3.97 1.03 -1.88
C LEU A 223 3.84 2.41 -1.24
N ILE A 224 4.15 3.45 -2.02
CA ILE A 224 3.76 4.83 -1.71
C ILE A 224 2.51 5.19 -2.50
N ILE A 225 1.54 5.78 -1.81
CA ILE A 225 0.30 6.28 -2.41
C ILE A 225 0.43 7.77 -2.67
N THR A 226 0.12 8.21 -3.89
CA THR A 226 0.09 9.61 -4.25
C THR A 226 -1.32 10.09 -4.60
N LYS A 227 -1.52 11.42 -4.66
CA LYS A 227 -2.80 12.06 -5.02
C LYS A 227 -3.97 11.63 -4.12
N ALA A 228 -3.71 11.31 -2.86
CA ALA A 228 -4.74 10.93 -1.90
C ALA A 228 -5.67 12.11 -1.52
N ASP A 229 -5.24 13.33 -1.77
CA ASP A 229 -6.00 14.57 -1.61
C ASP A 229 -7.11 14.74 -2.65
N SER A 230 -6.90 14.23 -3.86
CA SER A 230 -7.83 14.34 -4.99
C SER A 230 -8.64 13.06 -5.25
N ALA A 231 -8.45 12.02 -4.46
CA ALA A 231 -9.14 10.75 -4.62
C ALA A 231 -10.28 10.58 -3.59
N ARG A 232 -11.42 10.11 -4.06
CA ARG A 232 -12.54 9.69 -3.21
C ARG A 232 -12.61 8.18 -3.01
N ARG A 233 -11.93 7.40 -3.87
CA ARG A 233 -11.96 5.93 -3.85
C ARG A 233 -10.56 5.37 -3.86
N PHE A 234 -10.34 4.33 -3.07
CA PHE A 234 -9.03 3.69 -2.88
C PHE A 234 -9.02 2.21 -3.27
N GLY A 235 -10.07 1.73 -3.92
CA GLY A 235 -10.18 0.32 -4.30
C GLY A 235 -9.05 -0.17 -5.20
N SER A 236 -8.61 0.65 -6.15
CA SER A 236 -7.47 0.36 -7.02
C SER A 236 -6.19 0.06 -6.22
N ILE A 237 -5.88 0.92 -5.23
CA ILE A 237 -4.68 0.80 -4.38
C ILE A 237 -4.78 -0.41 -3.45
N ILE A 238 -5.93 -0.59 -2.79
CA ILE A 238 -6.15 -1.72 -1.86
C ILE A 238 -6.05 -3.05 -2.60
N THR A 239 -6.70 -3.13 -3.77
CA THR A 239 -6.72 -4.36 -4.57
C THR A 239 -5.33 -4.67 -5.13
N ALA A 240 -4.62 -3.68 -5.68
CA ALA A 240 -3.25 -3.86 -6.17
C ALA A 240 -2.30 -4.28 -5.05
N ALA A 241 -2.35 -3.62 -3.88
CA ALA A 241 -1.52 -3.98 -2.73
C ALA A 241 -1.79 -5.42 -2.26
N ARG A 242 -3.07 -5.83 -2.20
CA ARG A 242 -3.45 -7.19 -1.78
C ARG A 242 -2.95 -8.25 -2.76
N ILE A 243 -3.13 -8.03 -4.06
CA ILE A 243 -2.76 -9.00 -5.11
C ILE A 243 -1.23 -9.12 -5.25
N MET A 244 -0.51 -8.02 -5.06
CA MET A 244 0.94 -7.97 -5.19
C MET A 244 1.69 -8.27 -3.89
N GLY A 245 0.99 -8.34 -2.74
CA GLY A 245 1.63 -8.51 -1.43
C GLY A 245 2.45 -7.29 -0.99
N LEU A 246 2.02 -6.08 -1.37
CA LEU A 246 2.75 -4.86 -1.05
C LEU A 246 2.44 -4.37 0.37
N SER A 247 3.47 -3.90 1.06
CA SER A 247 3.32 -3.17 2.32
C SER A 247 3.04 -1.71 2.05
N PHE A 248 2.01 -1.16 2.68
CA PHE A 248 1.75 0.27 2.67
C PHE A 248 2.82 1.02 3.46
N THR A 249 3.39 2.06 2.87
CA THR A 249 4.42 2.86 3.53
C THR A 249 3.93 4.25 3.89
N ASN A 250 3.83 5.13 2.92
CA ASN A 250 3.47 6.54 3.09
C ASN A 250 2.46 6.96 2.01
N PHE A 251 1.75 8.05 2.26
CA PHE A 251 0.90 8.67 1.25
C PHE A 251 1.13 10.18 1.13
N SER A 252 0.86 10.70 -0.06
CA SER A 252 0.82 12.14 -0.32
C SER A 252 -0.63 12.60 -0.29
N GLY A 253 -1.02 13.25 0.80
CA GLY A 253 -2.35 13.83 1.02
C GLY A 253 -2.42 15.33 0.72
N ASN A 254 -1.37 15.92 0.14
CA ASN A 254 -1.32 17.34 -0.18
C ASN A 254 -0.32 17.59 -1.33
N PRO A 255 -0.58 18.46 -2.32
CA PRO A 255 0.36 18.77 -3.40
C PRO A 255 1.57 19.60 -2.95
N ASN A 256 1.53 20.25 -1.80
CA ASN A 256 2.62 21.10 -1.32
C ASN A 256 3.84 20.27 -0.89
N VAL A 257 5.02 20.60 -1.45
CA VAL A 257 6.30 19.91 -1.16
C VAL A 257 6.77 20.12 0.29
N ALA A 258 6.42 21.25 0.89
CA ALA A 258 6.76 21.50 2.31
C ALA A 258 5.99 20.62 3.30
N ARG A 259 4.97 19.89 2.83
CA ARG A 259 4.25 18.87 3.58
C ARG A 259 4.85 17.51 3.31
N SER A 260 5.35 16.84 4.35
CA SER A 260 5.92 15.49 4.27
C SER A 260 4.96 14.46 3.68
N LEU A 261 5.50 13.32 3.28
CA LEU A 261 4.70 12.13 3.07
C LEU A 261 4.20 11.63 4.43
N GLU A 262 2.89 11.46 4.54
CA GLU A 262 2.28 10.98 5.78
C GLU A 262 2.46 9.46 5.92
N PRO A 263 2.89 8.94 7.08
CA PRO A 263 3.01 7.52 7.30
C PRO A 263 1.64 6.84 7.29
N ILE A 264 1.56 5.68 6.60
CA ILE A 264 0.34 4.88 6.60
C ILE A 264 0.39 3.87 7.75
N SER A 265 -0.67 3.87 8.55
CA SER A 265 -1.04 2.83 9.50
C SER A 265 -2.47 2.37 9.21
N ALA A 266 -2.91 1.27 9.81
CA ALA A 266 -4.31 0.86 9.71
C ALA A 266 -5.25 1.99 10.12
N LYS A 267 -4.92 2.73 11.18
CA LYS A 267 -5.69 3.88 11.70
C LYS A 267 -5.76 5.03 10.70
N SER A 268 -4.61 5.51 10.19
CA SER A 268 -4.59 6.63 9.24
C SER A 268 -5.26 6.24 7.91
N PHE A 269 -5.10 4.99 7.48
CA PHE A 269 -5.74 4.50 6.26
C PHE A 269 -7.26 4.37 6.42
N THR A 270 -7.74 3.87 7.57
CA THR A 270 -9.17 3.88 7.90
C THR A 270 -9.74 5.29 7.85
N THR A 271 -9.04 6.28 8.40
CA THR A 271 -9.49 7.68 8.33
C THR A 271 -9.59 8.16 6.88
N LEU A 272 -8.65 7.78 5.98
CA LEU A 272 -8.77 8.09 4.56
C LEU A 272 -9.99 7.43 3.91
N LEU A 273 -10.28 6.17 4.24
CA LEU A 273 -11.44 5.44 3.70
C LEU A 273 -12.76 6.00 4.21
N MET A 274 -12.80 6.47 5.44
CA MET A 274 -14.01 7.03 6.05
C MET A 274 -14.33 8.47 5.60
N ARG A 275 -13.34 9.21 5.10
CA ARG A 275 -13.49 10.62 4.70
C ARG A 275 -14.72 10.94 3.83
N PRO A 276 -15.17 10.09 2.86
CA PRO A 276 -16.37 10.38 2.08
C PRO A 276 -17.69 10.26 2.86
N PHE A 277 -17.65 9.74 4.09
CA PHE A 277 -18.82 9.44 4.94
C PHE A 277 -18.87 10.35 6.19
N GLU A 278 -17.84 11.14 6.43
CA GLU A 278 -17.78 12.22 7.43
C GLU A 278 -18.37 13.52 6.86
#